data_0be8fd2bcb6d464f19f04d211298a796
#
_entry.id   0be8fd2bcb6d464f19f04d211298a796
#
_cell.length_a   1.000
_cell.length_b   1.000
_cell.length_c   1.000
_cell.angle_alpha   90.00
_cell.angle_beta   90.00
_cell.angle_gamma   90.00
#
_symmetry.space_group_name_H-M   'P 1'
#
loop_
_entity.id
_entity.type
_entity.pdbx_description
1 polymer ?
#
loop_
_entity_poly.entity_id
_entity_poly.type
_entity_poly.pdbx_seq_one_letter_code
_entity_poly.pdbx_strand_id
1 'polypeptide(L)'
;MEASALILAAGAGTRMKSSKPKVAHQIFGKPLVRWVVDAAHAAGIDSVVGVVGHGREQVEPLLTDVTTVVQEEQLGTAHAVLAARGALEGRTGSLVVLTGDSPLVRAETIAELVRTREEANAAVVVLTMEAENPTGYGRIIRDVAGDVQEIVEQKDCTPEQAAVTECNSGFYCFDIETLFAALEEVSTDNAQGEYYLTDVLGIARNQGKRVLGLKAEDASECLGVNSRRQLAEATKVLQRRINGMHMDNGVAIMDPATTWIGPDVTIEPDVEILPMTFLMGATSIATGSVVGPNSRLTDTTVGANCQVEETVAIETVLDADVTCGPRAYLRPGTHMCEGSKAGTHVEIKKSTIGKGSKVPHLSYIGDTTMGEGVNSGAGSITCNYDGEKKWPTTIGDNCFVGSDVMMVAPVTLGENSLIGAGSVITKDVSAGALGLGRARQTEIEHWNERKKN
;
A
#
# COMPACT_ATOMS: atom_id res chain seq x y z
N MET A 1 -7.61 28.35 -2.52
CA MET A 1 -7.58 28.03 -3.95
C MET A 1 -8.99 27.56 -4.34
N GLU A 2 -9.67 28.26 -5.22
CA GLU A 2 -11.02 27.85 -5.65
C GLU A 2 -10.88 26.92 -6.86
N ALA A 3 -10.49 25.67 -6.59
CA ALA A 3 -10.25 24.67 -7.60
C ALA A 3 -11.07 23.41 -7.34
N SER A 4 -11.51 22.75 -8.41
CA SER A 4 -12.13 21.43 -8.38
C SER A 4 -11.26 20.44 -9.16
N ALA A 5 -11.37 19.14 -8.85
CA ALA A 5 -10.74 18.09 -9.62
C ALA A 5 -11.76 17.14 -10.23
N LEU A 6 -11.52 16.68 -11.43
CA LEU A 6 -12.30 15.68 -12.14
C LEU A 6 -11.41 14.49 -12.46
N ILE A 7 -11.74 13.31 -11.91
CA ILE A 7 -10.99 12.09 -12.12
C ILE A 7 -11.69 11.19 -13.13
N LEU A 8 -11.08 10.96 -14.28
CA LEU A 8 -11.64 10.10 -15.34
C LEU A 8 -11.35 8.62 -15.05
N ALA A 9 -12.36 7.87 -14.66
CA ALA A 9 -12.25 6.47 -14.22
C ALA A 9 -13.23 5.51 -14.92
N ALA A 10 -13.84 5.93 -16.06
CA ALA A 10 -14.89 5.19 -16.76
C ALA A 10 -14.41 4.12 -17.74
N GLY A 11 -13.12 4.09 -18.09
CA GLY A 11 -12.58 3.26 -19.16
C GLY A 11 -12.52 1.75 -18.83
N ALA A 12 -12.80 0.90 -19.82
CA ALA A 12 -12.84 -0.57 -19.67
C ALA A 12 -11.49 -1.24 -19.39
N GLY A 13 -10.37 -0.66 -19.84
CA GLY A 13 -9.01 -1.18 -19.53
C GLY A 13 -8.70 -2.56 -20.08
N THR A 14 -9.15 -2.91 -21.28
CA THR A 14 -9.07 -4.25 -21.90
C THR A 14 -7.65 -4.83 -21.95
N ARG A 15 -6.61 -3.99 -22.06
CA ARG A 15 -5.19 -4.39 -22.07
C ARG A 15 -4.70 -5.01 -20.75
N MET A 16 -5.44 -4.82 -19.65
CA MET A 16 -5.13 -5.44 -18.33
C MET A 16 -5.43 -6.94 -18.32
N LYS A 17 -6.26 -7.44 -19.27
CA LYS A 17 -6.71 -8.84 -19.33
C LYS A 17 -7.26 -9.33 -17.99
N SER A 18 -8.18 -8.57 -17.41
CA SER A 18 -8.73 -8.77 -16.07
C SER A 18 -10.21 -8.43 -16.06
N SER A 19 -11.00 -9.13 -15.24
CA SER A 19 -12.38 -8.75 -14.92
C SER A 19 -12.46 -7.54 -13.97
N LYS A 20 -11.34 -7.22 -13.30
CA LYS A 20 -11.24 -6.06 -12.42
C LYS A 20 -11.00 -4.81 -13.28
N PRO A 21 -11.77 -3.71 -13.07
CA PRO A 21 -11.55 -2.46 -13.76
C PRO A 21 -10.10 -1.96 -13.59
N LYS A 22 -9.56 -1.32 -14.63
CA LYS A 22 -8.17 -0.86 -14.67
C LYS A 22 -7.79 -0.05 -13.43
N VAL A 23 -8.60 0.92 -13.09
CA VAL A 23 -8.37 1.88 -12.00
C VAL A 23 -8.49 1.26 -10.59
N ALA A 24 -9.09 0.08 -10.50
CA ALA A 24 -9.23 -0.67 -9.24
C ALA A 24 -8.04 -1.61 -8.95
N HIS A 25 -7.07 -1.77 -9.90
CA HIS A 25 -5.83 -2.48 -9.60
C HIS A 25 -5.01 -1.71 -8.57
N GLN A 26 -4.20 -2.43 -7.79
CA GLN A 26 -3.53 -1.88 -6.61
C GLN A 26 -2.02 -1.82 -6.77
N ILE A 27 -1.42 -0.79 -6.17
CA ILE A 27 -0.01 -0.70 -5.85
C ILE A 27 0.09 -0.51 -4.33
N PHE A 28 0.88 -1.32 -3.64
CA PHE A 28 1.01 -1.34 -2.17
C PHE A 28 -0.33 -1.46 -1.43
N GLY A 29 -1.29 -2.21 -2.00
CA GLY A 29 -2.62 -2.37 -1.41
C GLY A 29 -3.60 -1.23 -1.72
N LYS A 30 -3.14 -0.09 -2.24
CA LYS A 30 -3.96 1.08 -2.58
C LYS A 30 -4.37 1.06 -4.07
N PRO A 31 -5.67 1.18 -4.42
CA PRO A 31 -6.15 1.24 -5.81
C PRO A 31 -5.53 2.41 -6.59
N LEU A 32 -5.34 2.25 -7.90
CA LEU A 32 -4.76 3.30 -8.75
C LEU A 32 -5.53 4.61 -8.64
N VAL A 33 -6.86 4.55 -8.69
CA VAL A 33 -7.70 5.76 -8.59
C VAL A 33 -7.54 6.48 -7.26
N ARG A 34 -7.28 5.76 -6.16
CA ARG A 34 -7.04 6.38 -4.84
C ARG A 34 -5.74 7.16 -4.78
N TRP A 35 -4.70 6.69 -5.45
CA TRP A 35 -3.46 7.46 -5.56
C TRP A 35 -3.69 8.84 -6.19
N VAL A 36 -4.55 8.88 -7.24
CA VAL A 36 -4.88 10.14 -7.94
C VAL A 36 -5.76 11.04 -7.08
N VAL A 37 -6.79 10.49 -6.43
CA VAL A 37 -7.67 11.25 -5.54
C VAL A 37 -6.89 11.82 -4.36
N ASP A 38 -6.04 11.01 -3.72
CA ASP A 38 -5.25 11.44 -2.58
C ASP A 38 -4.24 12.55 -2.99
N ALA A 39 -3.66 12.46 -4.19
CA ALA A 39 -2.81 13.51 -4.73
C ALA A 39 -3.57 14.82 -4.97
N ALA A 40 -4.82 14.76 -5.46
CA ALA A 40 -5.68 15.94 -5.62
C ALA A 40 -6.01 16.60 -4.27
N HIS A 41 -6.37 15.81 -3.26
CA HIS A 41 -6.59 16.32 -1.90
C HIS A 41 -5.33 16.91 -1.29
N ALA A 42 -4.18 16.24 -1.44
CA ALA A 42 -2.88 16.75 -0.96
C ALA A 42 -2.46 18.06 -1.66
N ALA A 43 -2.94 18.30 -2.89
CA ALA A 43 -2.77 19.58 -3.60
C ALA A 43 -3.69 20.71 -3.07
N GLY A 44 -4.53 20.42 -2.07
CA GLY A 44 -5.47 21.38 -1.48
C GLY A 44 -6.79 21.51 -2.25
N ILE A 45 -7.17 20.48 -3.01
CA ILE A 45 -8.44 20.45 -3.75
C ILE A 45 -9.43 19.54 -3.01
N ASP A 46 -10.38 20.14 -2.29
CA ASP A 46 -11.39 19.40 -1.52
C ASP A 46 -12.57 18.92 -2.39
N SER A 47 -12.87 19.67 -3.47
CA SER A 47 -13.96 19.34 -4.39
C SER A 47 -13.49 18.39 -5.48
N VAL A 48 -13.67 17.08 -5.26
CA VAL A 48 -13.28 16.04 -6.21
C VAL A 48 -14.53 15.34 -6.77
N VAL A 49 -14.60 15.19 -8.10
CA VAL A 49 -15.64 14.45 -8.81
C VAL A 49 -14.99 13.29 -9.56
N GLY A 50 -15.53 12.07 -9.40
CA GLY A 50 -15.09 10.88 -10.11
C GLY A 50 -16.06 10.49 -11.22
N VAL A 51 -15.60 10.40 -12.46
CA VAL A 51 -16.39 9.86 -13.57
C VAL A 51 -16.17 8.36 -13.66
N VAL A 52 -17.21 7.60 -13.35
CA VAL A 52 -17.20 6.13 -13.40
C VAL A 52 -18.02 5.62 -14.59
N GLY A 53 -17.84 4.38 -14.99
CA GLY A 53 -18.54 3.80 -16.13
C GLY A 53 -18.43 2.28 -16.13
N HIS A 54 -17.60 1.70 -16.99
CA HIS A 54 -17.42 0.25 -17.05
C HIS A 54 -16.95 -0.33 -15.70
N GLY A 55 -17.72 -1.29 -15.14
CA GLY A 55 -17.42 -1.92 -13.85
C GLY A 55 -17.57 -0.98 -12.65
N ARG A 56 -18.46 0.00 -12.73
CA ARG A 56 -18.69 1.01 -11.70
C ARG A 56 -18.97 0.43 -10.33
N GLU A 57 -19.63 -0.71 -10.24
CA GLU A 57 -19.91 -1.44 -8.99
C GLU A 57 -18.65 -1.84 -8.21
N GLN A 58 -17.49 -1.92 -8.88
CA GLN A 58 -16.18 -2.19 -8.27
C GLN A 58 -15.37 -0.91 -8.04
N VAL A 59 -15.71 0.20 -8.70
CA VAL A 59 -14.98 1.47 -8.61
C VAL A 59 -15.59 2.42 -7.58
N GLU A 60 -16.92 2.56 -7.57
CA GLU A 60 -17.65 3.43 -6.64
C GLU A 60 -17.30 3.18 -5.15
N PRO A 61 -17.18 1.90 -4.68
CA PRO A 61 -16.77 1.65 -3.30
C PRO A 61 -15.36 2.12 -2.95
N LEU A 62 -14.53 2.42 -3.96
CA LEU A 62 -13.17 2.97 -3.78
C LEU A 62 -13.17 4.50 -3.67
N LEU A 63 -14.31 5.16 -3.91
CA LEU A 63 -14.50 6.61 -4.03
C LEU A 63 -15.56 7.14 -3.06
N THR A 64 -15.64 6.59 -1.85
CA THR A 64 -16.71 6.89 -0.86
C THR A 64 -16.72 8.33 -0.36
N ASP A 65 -15.59 9.03 -0.46
CA ASP A 65 -15.37 10.44 -0.09
C ASP A 65 -15.38 11.38 -1.30
N VAL A 66 -15.74 10.88 -2.48
CA VAL A 66 -15.74 11.60 -3.77
C VAL A 66 -17.14 11.57 -4.36
N THR A 67 -17.59 12.69 -4.90
CA THR A 67 -18.85 12.72 -5.69
C THR A 67 -18.65 11.93 -6.98
N THR A 68 -19.45 10.89 -7.22
CA THR A 68 -19.35 10.10 -8.45
C THR A 68 -20.43 10.44 -9.44
N VAL A 69 -20.11 10.46 -10.73
CA VAL A 69 -21.03 10.59 -11.86
C VAL A 69 -20.80 9.46 -12.84
N VAL A 70 -21.86 9.04 -13.53
CA VAL A 70 -21.79 7.89 -14.43
C VAL A 70 -21.70 8.37 -15.88
N GLN A 71 -20.68 7.89 -16.59
CA GLN A 71 -20.63 7.94 -18.05
C GLN A 71 -21.29 6.66 -18.59
N GLU A 72 -22.54 6.75 -19.03
CA GLU A 72 -23.32 5.57 -19.47
C GLU A 72 -22.73 4.98 -20.76
N GLU A 73 -22.36 5.81 -21.74
CA GLU A 73 -21.73 5.41 -22.99
C GLU A 73 -20.31 5.97 -23.07
N GLN A 74 -19.33 5.12 -23.41
CA GLN A 74 -17.93 5.53 -23.55
C GLN A 74 -17.67 6.14 -24.94
N LEU A 75 -18.13 7.38 -25.13
CA LEU A 75 -18.01 8.11 -26.41
C LEU A 75 -16.77 9.01 -26.48
N GLY A 76 -15.82 8.85 -25.58
CA GLY A 76 -14.57 9.61 -25.55
C GLY A 76 -14.36 10.42 -24.27
N THR A 77 -13.21 11.08 -24.18
CA THR A 77 -12.78 11.81 -22.96
C THR A 77 -13.55 13.10 -22.75
N ALA A 78 -13.90 13.83 -23.80
CA ALA A 78 -14.75 15.02 -23.68
C ALA A 78 -16.16 14.65 -23.21
N HIS A 79 -16.71 13.54 -23.69
CA HIS A 79 -18.00 13.03 -23.23
C HIS A 79 -17.99 12.65 -21.74
N ALA A 80 -16.87 12.10 -21.24
CA ALA A 80 -16.70 11.83 -19.82
C ALA A 80 -16.72 13.11 -18.98
N VAL A 81 -16.09 14.18 -19.45
CA VAL A 81 -16.12 15.50 -18.78
C VAL A 81 -17.52 16.10 -18.81
N LEU A 82 -18.24 15.99 -19.93
CA LEU A 82 -19.64 16.46 -20.06
C LEU A 82 -20.58 15.76 -19.07
N ALA A 83 -20.39 14.47 -18.81
CA ALA A 83 -21.17 13.72 -17.82
C ALA A 83 -21.08 14.33 -16.41
N ALA A 84 -19.97 15.01 -16.09
CA ALA A 84 -19.77 15.65 -14.80
C ALA A 84 -20.37 17.08 -14.70
N ARG A 85 -20.93 17.64 -15.78
CA ARG A 85 -21.42 19.02 -15.82
C ARG A 85 -22.37 19.35 -14.66
N GLY A 86 -23.36 18.47 -14.41
CA GLY A 86 -24.32 18.67 -13.32
C GLY A 86 -23.71 18.67 -11.91
N ALA A 87 -22.70 17.86 -11.69
CA ALA A 87 -21.97 17.81 -10.41
C ALA A 87 -21.04 19.03 -10.18
N LEU A 88 -20.72 19.74 -11.26
CA LEU A 88 -19.88 20.93 -11.26
C LEU A 88 -20.69 22.23 -11.44
N GLU A 89 -22.02 22.14 -11.44
CA GLU A 89 -22.89 23.31 -11.59
C GLU A 89 -22.67 24.33 -10.47
N GLY A 90 -22.55 25.59 -10.84
CA GLY A 90 -22.26 26.69 -9.90
C GLY A 90 -20.82 26.77 -9.42
N ARG A 91 -19.94 25.88 -9.87
CA ARG A 91 -18.50 26.02 -9.66
C ARG A 91 -17.87 26.96 -10.66
N THR A 92 -16.92 27.74 -10.21
CA THR A 92 -16.14 28.70 -11.00
C THR A 92 -14.66 28.47 -10.80
N GLY A 93 -13.80 29.14 -11.56
CA GLY A 93 -12.35 29.07 -11.41
C GLY A 93 -11.71 27.88 -12.09
N SER A 94 -10.82 27.18 -11.41
CA SER A 94 -9.98 26.11 -11.97
C SER A 94 -10.62 24.74 -11.88
N LEU A 95 -10.62 23.98 -12.99
CA LEU A 95 -10.94 22.55 -13.00
C LEU A 95 -9.73 21.75 -13.45
N VAL A 96 -9.16 20.95 -12.55
CA VAL A 96 -8.11 20.00 -12.90
C VAL A 96 -8.73 18.69 -13.37
N VAL A 97 -8.38 18.25 -14.57
CA VAL A 97 -8.83 16.96 -15.12
C VAL A 97 -7.65 16.00 -15.07
N LEU A 98 -7.84 14.87 -14.39
CA LEU A 98 -6.83 13.83 -14.18
C LEU A 98 -7.37 12.47 -14.63
N THR A 99 -6.47 11.58 -15.03
CA THR A 99 -6.83 10.21 -15.39
C THR A 99 -6.64 9.28 -14.19
N GLY A 100 -7.66 8.50 -13.83
CA GLY A 100 -7.66 7.64 -12.65
C GLY A 100 -6.70 6.45 -12.70
N ASP A 101 -6.02 6.27 -13.82
CA ASP A 101 -5.00 5.22 -14.04
C ASP A 101 -3.56 5.73 -13.99
N SER A 102 -3.34 6.98 -13.57
CA SER A 102 -2.02 7.60 -13.49
C SER A 102 -1.60 7.84 -12.02
N PRO A 103 -1.25 6.77 -11.28
CA PRO A 103 -1.05 6.81 -9.82
C PRO A 103 0.22 7.54 -9.39
N LEU A 104 1.03 8.01 -10.33
CA LEU A 104 2.34 8.62 -10.05
C LEU A 104 2.29 10.14 -10.01
N VAL A 105 1.14 10.76 -10.32
CA VAL A 105 0.97 12.21 -10.26
C VAL A 105 1.22 12.72 -8.84
N ARG A 106 1.93 13.84 -8.73
CA ARG A 106 2.25 14.47 -7.43
C ARG A 106 1.31 15.62 -7.13
N ALA A 107 1.09 15.86 -5.85
CA ALA A 107 0.31 16.98 -5.36
C ALA A 107 0.90 18.34 -5.80
N GLU A 108 2.23 18.46 -5.75
CA GLU A 108 2.97 19.66 -6.16
C GLU A 108 2.73 20.00 -7.63
N THR A 109 2.72 18.99 -8.51
CA THR A 109 2.46 19.14 -9.94
C THR A 109 1.02 19.58 -10.22
N ILE A 110 0.05 19.01 -9.46
CA ILE A 110 -1.36 19.42 -9.53
C ILE A 110 -1.51 20.88 -9.08
N ALA A 111 -0.91 21.26 -7.97
CA ALA A 111 -0.94 22.63 -7.47
C ALA A 111 -0.27 23.62 -8.45
N GLU A 112 0.82 23.20 -9.09
CA GLU A 112 1.52 24.01 -10.11
C GLU A 112 0.66 24.24 -11.35
N LEU A 113 -0.08 23.23 -11.81
CA LEU A 113 -1.03 23.38 -12.92
C LEU A 113 -2.09 24.45 -12.61
N VAL A 114 -2.67 24.40 -11.40
CA VAL A 114 -3.67 25.39 -10.98
C VAL A 114 -3.05 26.78 -10.89
N ARG A 115 -1.91 26.90 -10.25
CA ARG A 115 -1.20 28.18 -10.10
C ARG A 115 -0.86 28.79 -11.47
N THR A 116 -0.30 27.99 -12.38
CA THR A 116 0.05 28.44 -13.73
C THR A 116 -1.15 28.94 -14.49
N ARG A 117 -2.31 28.25 -14.38
CA ARG A 117 -3.55 28.67 -15.03
C ARG A 117 -4.04 30.02 -14.46
N GLU A 118 -4.08 30.14 -13.13
CA GLU A 118 -4.59 31.35 -12.45
C GLU A 118 -3.72 32.58 -12.71
N GLU A 119 -2.39 32.47 -12.53
CA GLU A 119 -1.45 33.57 -12.74
C GLU A 119 -1.44 34.06 -14.19
N ALA A 120 -1.56 33.14 -15.15
CA ALA A 120 -1.60 33.46 -16.56
C ALA A 120 -3.00 33.87 -17.07
N ASN A 121 -4.04 33.71 -16.27
CA ASN A 121 -5.45 33.80 -16.69
C ASN A 121 -5.69 32.99 -17.98
N ALA A 122 -5.13 31.77 -18.02
CA ALA A 122 -5.22 30.90 -19.19
C ALA A 122 -6.56 30.18 -19.24
N ALA A 123 -7.07 29.91 -20.45
CA ALA A 123 -8.23 29.05 -20.66
C ALA A 123 -7.92 27.59 -20.32
N VAL A 124 -6.70 27.15 -20.63
CA VAL A 124 -6.22 25.81 -20.32
C VAL A 124 -4.70 25.80 -20.16
N VAL A 125 -4.24 25.02 -19.21
CA VAL A 125 -2.85 24.56 -19.09
C VAL A 125 -2.85 23.05 -19.22
N VAL A 126 -2.10 22.51 -20.19
CA VAL A 126 -1.87 21.07 -20.33
C VAL A 126 -0.52 20.73 -19.71
N LEU A 127 -0.48 19.67 -18.88
CA LEU A 127 0.79 19.09 -18.47
C LEU A 127 1.39 18.32 -19.65
N THR A 128 2.63 18.62 -20.02
CA THR A 128 3.35 17.93 -21.09
C THR A 128 4.51 17.13 -20.52
N MET A 129 4.94 16.10 -21.22
CA MET A 129 6.10 15.31 -20.82
C MET A 129 7.01 15.02 -22.02
N GLU A 130 8.29 14.92 -21.77
CA GLU A 130 9.26 14.42 -22.75
C GLU A 130 9.26 12.88 -22.69
N ALA A 131 8.86 12.21 -23.75
CA ALA A 131 8.81 10.75 -23.80
C ALA A 131 9.94 10.19 -24.64
N GLU A 132 10.77 9.30 -24.09
CA GLU A 132 11.78 8.54 -24.87
C GLU A 132 11.14 7.71 -25.99
N ASN A 133 9.96 7.17 -25.72
CA ASN A 133 9.13 6.48 -26.71
C ASN A 133 7.73 7.12 -26.70
N PRO A 134 7.43 8.01 -27.65
CA PRO A 134 6.15 8.72 -27.70
C PRO A 134 4.97 7.89 -28.21
N THR A 135 5.19 6.62 -28.58
CA THR A 135 4.14 5.76 -29.15
C THR A 135 2.95 5.60 -28.23
N GLY A 136 1.77 5.94 -28.73
CA GLY A 136 0.50 5.80 -28.02
C GLY A 136 0.06 7.04 -27.23
N TYR A 137 0.85 8.10 -27.24
CA TYR A 137 0.48 9.40 -26.66
C TYR A 137 0.07 10.41 -27.74
N GLY A 138 -0.73 11.39 -27.41
CA GLY A 138 -0.95 12.59 -28.22
C GLY A 138 0.33 13.44 -28.27
N ARG A 139 0.57 14.09 -29.39
CA ARG A 139 1.74 14.96 -29.60
C ARG A 139 1.39 16.41 -29.34
N ILE A 140 2.25 17.10 -28.62
CA ILE A 140 2.14 18.54 -28.42
C ILE A 140 2.75 19.24 -29.62
N ILE A 141 1.92 19.93 -30.40
CA ILE A 141 2.39 20.73 -31.51
C ILE A 141 2.49 22.18 -31.05
N ARG A 142 3.68 22.76 -31.22
CA ARG A 142 3.94 24.15 -30.85
C ARG A 142 4.07 25.04 -32.10
N ASP A 143 3.65 26.27 -31.95
CA ASP A 143 3.85 27.27 -32.99
C ASP A 143 5.28 27.86 -32.97
N VAL A 144 5.56 28.78 -33.89
CA VAL A 144 6.88 29.43 -34.03
C VAL A 144 7.27 30.27 -32.81
N ALA A 145 6.33 30.68 -31.98
CA ALA A 145 6.57 31.38 -30.71
C ALA A 145 6.84 30.45 -29.54
N GLY A 146 6.62 29.12 -29.74
CA GLY A 146 6.77 28.09 -28.70
C GLY A 146 5.49 27.85 -27.90
N ASP A 147 4.37 28.48 -28.24
CA ASP A 147 3.08 28.24 -27.58
C ASP A 147 2.44 26.95 -28.08
N VAL A 148 1.66 26.28 -27.24
CA VAL A 148 0.91 25.09 -27.63
C VAL A 148 -0.13 25.46 -28.67
N GLN A 149 -0.01 24.89 -29.87
CA GLN A 149 -0.95 25.09 -30.97
C GLN A 149 -2.11 24.12 -30.90
N GLU A 150 -1.82 22.84 -30.80
CA GLU A 150 -2.78 21.75 -30.75
C GLU A 150 -2.16 20.49 -30.14
N ILE A 151 -3.02 19.54 -29.81
CA ILE A 151 -2.63 18.18 -29.46
C ILE A 151 -3.16 17.24 -30.54
N VAL A 152 -2.28 16.49 -31.19
CA VAL A 152 -2.64 15.53 -32.24
C VAL A 152 -2.51 14.11 -31.70
N GLU A 153 -3.62 13.38 -31.65
CA GLU A 153 -3.63 12.01 -31.19
C GLU A 153 -2.79 11.09 -32.08
N GLN A 154 -2.18 10.06 -31.51
CA GLN A 154 -1.24 9.16 -32.22
C GLN A 154 -1.75 8.66 -33.57
N LYS A 155 -3.06 8.37 -33.69
CA LYS A 155 -3.66 7.81 -34.90
C LYS A 155 -3.92 8.84 -36.00
N ASP A 156 -3.96 10.10 -35.62
CA ASP A 156 -4.22 11.26 -36.49
C ASP A 156 -2.91 11.98 -36.87
N CYS A 157 -1.75 11.57 -36.34
CA CYS A 157 -0.47 12.19 -36.63
C CYS A 157 0.00 11.96 -38.06
N THR A 158 0.52 13.04 -38.69
CA THR A 158 1.41 12.89 -39.84
C THR A 158 2.75 12.26 -39.41
N PRO A 159 3.59 11.77 -40.36
CA PRO A 159 4.92 11.25 -40.01
C PRO A 159 5.80 12.25 -39.27
N GLU A 160 5.73 13.55 -39.63
CA GLU A 160 6.48 14.63 -38.98
C GLU A 160 5.98 14.87 -37.55
N GLN A 161 4.67 14.89 -37.35
CA GLN A 161 4.06 15.05 -36.03
C GLN A 161 4.36 13.84 -35.14
N ALA A 162 4.35 12.63 -35.71
CA ALA A 162 4.66 11.40 -34.97
C ALA A 162 6.10 11.36 -34.43
N ALA A 163 7.04 12.13 -35.03
CA ALA A 163 8.43 12.24 -34.58
C ALA A 163 8.61 13.20 -33.38
N VAL A 164 7.60 13.99 -33.03
CA VAL A 164 7.64 14.87 -31.85
C VAL A 164 7.68 14.03 -30.57
N THR A 165 8.62 14.36 -29.68
CA THR A 165 8.84 13.65 -28.40
C THR A 165 8.09 14.27 -27.24
N GLU A 166 7.67 15.54 -27.38
CA GLU A 166 6.80 16.18 -26.38
C GLU A 166 5.37 15.65 -26.51
N CYS A 167 4.91 15.02 -25.43
CA CYS A 167 3.64 14.29 -25.39
C CYS A 167 2.65 14.91 -24.41
N ASN A 168 1.37 14.67 -24.71
CA ASN A 168 0.27 14.95 -23.82
C ASN A 168 0.24 13.94 -22.66
N SER A 169 0.23 14.45 -21.42
CA SER A 169 0.11 13.61 -20.23
C SER A 169 -1.32 13.12 -19.96
N GLY A 170 -2.32 13.81 -20.51
CA GLY A 170 -3.72 13.64 -20.16
C GLY A 170 -4.16 14.41 -18.90
N PHE A 171 -3.30 15.27 -18.35
CA PHE A 171 -3.61 16.15 -17.23
C PHE A 171 -3.76 17.59 -17.68
N TYR A 172 -4.83 18.21 -17.25
CA TYR A 172 -5.17 19.57 -17.66
C TYR A 172 -5.66 20.38 -16.48
N CYS A 173 -5.46 21.68 -16.52
CA CYS A 173 -6.19 22.62 -15.71
C CYS A 173 -6.93 23.61 -16.61
N PHE A 174 -8.23 23.59 -16.57
CA PHE A 174 -9.10 24.43 -17.38
C PHE A 174 -9.69 25.56 -16.55
N ASP A 175 -10.01 26.65 -17.21
CA ASP A 175 -11.10 27.54 -16.78
C ASP A 175 -12.43 26.82 -17.01
N ILE A 176 -13.22 26.66 -15.95
CA ILE A 176 -14.41 25.79 -15.98
C ILE A 176 -15.49 26.27 -16.97
N GLU A 177 -15.70 27.59 -17.05
CA GLU A 177 -16.69 28.16 -17.94
C GLU A 177 -16.27 27.99 -19.42
N THR A 178 -14.98 28.26 -19.68
CA THR A 178 -14.39 28.07 -21.01
C THR A 178 -14.44 26.61 -21.45
N LEU A 179 -14.14 25.68 -20.54
CA LEU A 179 -14.19 24.25 -20.84
C LEU A 179 -15.57 23.83 -21.30
N PHE A 180 -16.61 24.12 -20.51
CA PHE A 180 -17.98 23.69 -20.85
C PHE A 180 -18.54 24.38 -22.09
N ALA A 181 -18.12 25.61 -22.38
CA ALA A 181 -18.48 26.28 -23.64
C ALA A 181 -17.81 25.60 -24.84
N ALA A 182 -16.50 25.30 -24.74
CA ALA A 182 -15.75 24.65 -25.82
C ALA A 182 -16.21 23.18 -26.07
N LEU A 183 -16.62 22.47 -25.03
CA LEU A 183 -17.11 21.09 -25.15
C LEU A 183 -18.37 20.97 -26.03
N GLU A 184 -19.16 22.03 -26.19
CA GLU A 184 -20.33 22.06 -27.10
C GLU A 184 -19.89 22.11 -28.58
N GLU A 185 -18.67 22.50 -28.88
CA GLU A 185 -18.12 22.58 -30.23
C GLU A 185 -17.28 21.34 -30.62
N VAL A 186 -16.97 20.43 -29.66
CA VAL A 186 -16.20 19.21 -29.93
C VAL A 186 -17.00 18.27 -30.82
N SER A 187 -16.35 17.75 -31.87
CA SER A 187 -16.95 16.82 -32.82
C SER A 187 -16.31 15.42 -32.73
N THR A 188 -16.87 14.47 -33.49
CA THR A 188 -16.33 13.12 -33.64
C THR A 188 -15.60 12.90 -34.97
N ASP A 189 -15.24 14.00 -35.66
CA ASP A 189 -14.55 13.94 -36.94
C ASP A 189 -13.06 13.66 -36.77
N ASN A 190 -12.74 12.44 -36.34
CA ASN A 190 -11.38 11.95 -36.08
C ASN A 190 -11.31 10.43 -36.32
N ALA A 191 -10.09 9.87 -36.32
CA ALA A 191 -9.80 8.47 -36.66
C ALA A 191 -10.52 7.45 -35.73
N GLN A 192 -10.98 7.83 -34.56
CA GLN A 192 -11.65 6.94 -33.61
C GLN A 192 -13.17 7.16 -33.54
N GLY A 193 -13.69 8.26 -34.10
CA GLY A 193 -15.10 8.64 -33.99
C GLY A 193 -15.51 8.98 -32.54
N GLU A 194 -14.59 9.49 -31.73
CA GLU A 194 -14.79 9.80 -30.31
C GLU A 194 -14.73 11.31 -30.04
N TYR A 195 -15.38 11.77 -28.99
CA TYR A 195 -15.25 13.17 -28.53
C TYR A 195 -13.93 13.31 -27.74
N TYR A 196 -12.93 13.95 -28.38
CA TYR A 196 -11.62 14.16 -27.76
C TYR A 196 -11.59 15.41 -26.89
N LEU A 197 -11.14 15.26 -25.63
CA LEU A 197 -10.91 16.42 -24.75
C LEU A 197 -9.78 17.32 -25.28
N THR A 198 -8.84 16.76 -26.01
CA THR A 198 -7.72 17.48 -26.64
C THR A 198 -8.18 18.55 -27.65
N ASP A 199 -9.34 18.38 -28.27
CA ASP A 199 -9.88 19.34 -29.23
C ASP A 199 -10.26 20.68 -28.58
N VAL A 200 -10.58 20.67 -27.28
CA VAL A 200 -10.88 21.88 -26.49
C VAL A 200 -9.73 22.92 -26.56
N LEU A 201 -8.47 22.46 -26.65
CA LEU A 201 -7.32 23.35 -26.72
C LEU A 201 -7.32 24.15 -28.04
N GLY A 202 -7.54 23.47 -29.16
CA GLY A 202 -7.66 24.11 -30.47
C GLY A 202 -8.85 25.07 -30.55
N ILE A 203 -10.00 24.66 -30.00
CA ILE A 203 -11.23 25.49 -29.94
C ILE A 203 -10.97 26.76 -29.12
N ALA A 204 -10.40 26.64 -27.92
CA ALA A 204 -10.08 27.78 -27.06
C ALA A 204 -9.11 28.76 -27.73
N ARG A 205 -8.08 28.23 -28.40
CA ARG A 205 -7.13 29.04 -29.16
C ARG A 205 -7.78 29.78 -30.32
N ASN A 206 -8.63 29.13 -31.10
CA ASN A 206 -9.38 29.74 -32.20
C ASN A 206 -10.31 30.87 -31.74
N GLN A 207 -10.79 30.79 -30.48
CA GLN A 207 -11.54 31.83 -29.80
C GLN A 207 -10.63 32.97 -29.25
N GLY A 208 -9.31 32.94 -29.52
CA GLY A 208 -8.34 33.93 -29.06
C GLY A 208 -7.97 33.80 -27.56
N LYS A 209 -8.30 32.69 -26.93
CA LYS A 209 -7.99 32.42 -25.52
C LYS A 209 -6.56 31.86 -25.36
N ARG A 210 -5.95 32.08 -24.20
CA ARG A 210 -4.59 31.62 -23.90
C ARG A 210 -4.55 30.15 -23.58
N VAL A 211 -3.69 29.40 -24.27
CA VAL A 211 -3.44 27.96 -24.08
C VAL A 211 -1.96 27.79 -23.75
N LEU A 212 -1.65 27.14 -22.64
CA LEU A 212 -0.28 26.96 -22.16
C LEU A 212 0.06 25.46 -22.00
N GLY A 213 1.34 25.16 -22.16
CA GLY A 213 1.91 23.85 -21.80
C GLY A 213 2.88 24.00 -20.64
N LEU A 214 2.62 23.28 -19.56
CA LEU A 214 3.52 23.12 -18.43
C LEU A 214 4.27 21.79 -18.60
N LYS A 215 5.60 21.83 -18.68
CA LYS A 215 6.39 20.60 -18.83
C LYS A 215 6.65 19.98 -17.47
N ALA A 216 6.31 18.70 -17.31
CA ALA A 216 6.60 17.94 -16.08
C ALA A 216 8.11 17.86 -15.83
N GLU A 217 8.54 18.11 -14.60
CA GLU A 217 9.93 17.94 -14.18
C GLU A 217 10.36 16.47 -14.21
N ASP A 218 9.46 15.57 -13.79
CA ASP A 218 9.65 14.12 -13.83
C ASP A 218 8.57 13.49 -14.73
N ALA A 219 8.94 13.12 -15.95
CA ALA A 219 8.03 12.50 -16.92
C ALA A 219 7.36 11.22 -16.38
N SER A 220 7.95 10.57 -15.37
CA SER A 220 7.34 9.39 -14.76
C SER A 220 5.99 9.67 -14.08
N GLU A 221 5.71 10.91 -13.68
CA GLU A 221 4.42 11.31 -13.10
C GLU A 221 3.25 11.13 -14.06
N CYS A 222 3.53 11.24 -15.34
CA CYS A 222 2.53 11.16 -16.40
C CYS A 222 2.26 9.73 -16.89
N LEU A 223 2.90 8.72 -16.30
CA LEU A 223 2.75 7.33 -16.74
C LEU A 223 1.38 6.76 -16.38
N GLY A 224 0.56 6.50 -17.40
CA GLY A 224 -0.71 5.78 -17.27
C GLY A 224 -0.51 4.26 -17.23
N VAL A 225 -1.21 3.60 -16.32
CA VAL A 225 -1.18 2.14 -16.15
C VAL A 225 -2.27 1.49 -17.01
N ASN A 226 -1.89 0.94 -18.15
CA ASN A 226 -2.81 0.30 -19.11
C ASN A 226 -2.57 -1.22 -19.26
N SER A 227 -1.48 -1.73 -18.70
CA SER A 227 -1.11 -3.15 -18.76
C SER A 227 -0.45 -3.61 -17.47
N ARG A 228 -0.34 -4.94 -17.27
CA ARG A 228 0.38 -5.51 -16.12
C ARG A 228 1.86 -5.12 -16.08
N ARG A 229 2.47 -4.92 -17.24
CA ARG A 229 3.85 -4.44 -17.32
C ARG A 229 3.97 -3.01 -16.80
N GLN A 230 3.13 -2.11 -17.28
CA GLN A 230 3.09 -0.73 -16.79
C GLN A 230 2.72 -0.63 -15.30
N LEU A 231 1.85 -1.53 -14.79
CA LEU A 231 1.57 -1.63 -13.36
C LEU A 231 2.85 -1.94 -12.56
N ALA A 232 3.66 -2.91 -13.02
CA ALA A 232 4.92 -3.26 -12.36
C ALA A 232 5.94 -2.11 -12.44
N GLU A 233 6.01 -1.39 -13.56
CA GLU A 233 6.86 -0.21 -13.75
C GLU A 233 6.45 0.92 -12.80
N ALA A 234 5.16 1.26 -12.73
CA ALA A 234 4.63 2.25 -11.79
C ALA A 234 4.90 1.87 -10.32
N THR A 235 4.76 0.58 -10.00
CA THR A 235 5.09 0.06 -8.65
C THR A 235 6.56 0.31 -8.29
N LYS A 236 7.48 0.12 -9.25
CA LYS A 236 8.91 0.38 -9.04
C LYS A 236 9.23 1.88 -8.87
N VAL A 237 8.51 2.75 -9.57
CA VAL A 237 8.66 4.20 -9.37
C VAL A 237 8.22 4.60 -7.96
N LEU A 238 7.04 4.15 -7.51
CA LEU A 238 6.56 4.43 -6.15
C LEU A 238 7.47 3.83 -5.08
N GLN A 239 7.97 2.60 -5.27
CA GLN A 239 8.96 1.99 -4.37
C GLN A 239 10.17 2.92 -4.17
N ARG A 240 10.75 3.42 -5.27
CA ARG A 240 11.92 4.30 -5.20
C ARG A 240 11.60 5.62 -4.49
N ARG A 241 10.43 6.22 -4.77
CA ARG A 241 10.00 7.48 -4.13
C ARG A 241 9.80 7.31 -2.63
N ILE A 242 9.07 6.25 -2.21
CA ILE A 242 8.80 5.99 -0.79
C ILE A 242 10.09 5.65 -0.05
N ASN A 243 10.93 4.76 -0.59
CA ASN A 243 12.21 4.44 0.02
C ASN A 243 13.13 5.65 0.11
N GLY A 244 13.17 6.50 -0.95
CA GLY A 244 13.92 7.75 -0.95
C GLY A 244 13.49 8.69 0.17
N MET A 245 12.18 8.91 0.32
CA MET A 245 11.62 9.73 1.40
C MET A 245 12.06 9.23 2.79
N HIS A 246 12.01 7.93 3.04
CA HIS A 246 12.46 7.39 4.32
C HIS A 246 13.97 7.53 4.53
N MET A 247 14.78 7.32 3.49
CA MET A 247 16.24 7.55 3.57
C MET A 247 16.58 9.01 3.84
N ASP A 248 15.90 9.95 3.18
CA ASP A 248 16.06 11.40 3.41
C ASP A 248 15.65 11.80 4.84
N ASN A 249 14.75 11.04 5.46
CA ASN A 249 14.33 11.20 6.85
C ASN A 249 15.19 10.42 7.87
N GLY A 250 16.33 9.88 7.45
CA GLY A 250 17.32 9.27 8.35
C GLY A 250 17.16 7.76 8.58
N VAL A 251 16.40 7.06 7.73
CA VAL A 251 16.29 5.59 7.78
C VAL A 251 17.39 4.95 6.93
N ALA A 252 18.13 3.99 7.48
CA ALA A 252 19.11 3.22 6.73
C ALA A 252 18.41 2.06 5.99
N ILE A 253 18.38 2.07 4.66
CA ILE A 253 17.85 0.98 3.84
C ILE A 253 19.01 0.35 3.08
N MET A 254 19.41 -0.88 3.47
CA MET A 254 20.61 -1.54 2.92
C MET A 254 20.46 -1.86 1.43
N ASP A 255 19.30 -2.32 0.99
CA ASP A 255 19.00 -2.58 -0.43
C ASP A 255 17.61 -2.04 -0.79
N PRO A 256 17.54 -0.79 -1.26
CA PRO A 256 16.26 -0.18 -1.65
C PRO A 256 15.55 -0.93 -2.78
N ALA A 257 16.27 -1.69 -3.62
CA ALA A 257 15.66 -2.39 -4.75
C ALA A 257 14.83 -3.61 -4.33
N THR A 258 15.15 -4.23 -3.20
CA THR A 258 14.43 -5.38 -2.65
C THR A 258 13.59 -5.04 -1.42
N THR A 259 13.60 -3.78 -0.97
CA THR A 259 12.79 -3.29 0.16
C THR A 259 11.49 -2.67 -0.36
N TRP A 260 10.37 -3.07 0.24
CA TRP A 260 9.03 -2.66 -0.14
C TRP A 260 8.30 -2.04 1.05
N ILE A 261 8.10 -0.73 1.00
CA ILE A 261 7.46 0.06 2.07
C ILE A 261 6.17 0.65 1.52
N GLY A 262 5.05 0.39 2.20
CA GLY A 262 3.74 0.94 1.85
C GLY A 262 3.62 2.43 2.19
N PRO A 263 2.66 3.14 1.57
CA PRO A 263 2.53 4.59 1.72
C PRO A 263 2.13 5.06 3.13
N ASP A 264 1.48 4.19 3.91
CA ASP A 264 0.96 4.51 5.24
C ASP A 264 1.92 4.04 6.36
N VAL A 265 3.09 3.51 6.00
CA VAL A 265 4.13 3.08 6.93
C VAL A 265 4.89 4.28 7.47
N THR A 266 5.11 4.31 8.77
CA THR A 266 5.93 5.33 9.44
C THR A 266 7.19 4.72 10.03
N ILE A 267 8.35 5.35 9.82
CA ILE A 267 9.63 4.87 10.32
C ILE A 267 10.38 6.06 10.91
N GLU A 268 10.81 5.93 12.15
CA GLU A 268 11.61 6.95 12.82
C GLU A 268 13.06 6.95 12.31
N PRO A 269 13.82 8.04 12.48
CA PRO A 269 15.26 8.06 12.20
C PRO A 269 16.03 6.99 12.97
N ASP A 270 17.22 6.64 12.45
CA ASP A 270 18.12 5.64 13.03
C ASP A 270 17.56 4.20 13.06
N VAL A 271 16.54 3.92 12.25
CA VAL A 271 16.10 2.55 11.97
C VAL A 271 16.90 1.98 10.81
N GLU A 272 17.26 0.70 10.88
CA GLU A 272 17.92 -0.03 9.80
C GLU A 272 16.96 -1.08 9.18
N ILE A 273 16.77 -1.03 7.86
CA ILE A 273 15.97 -2.00 7.09
C ILE A 273 16.90 -2.85 6.22
N LEU A 274 16.90 -4.15 6.50
CA LEU A 274 17.71 -5.13 5.78
C LEU A 274 16.98 -5.64 4.52
N PRO A 275 17.71 -6.26 3.56
CA PRO A 275 17.16 -6.65 2.26
C PRO A 275 15.94 -7.58 2.33
N MET A 276 15.12 -7.56 1.27
CA MET A 276 13.94 -8.42 1.09
C MET A 276 12.88 -8.23 2.20
N THR A 277 12.73 -7.01 2.69
CA THR A 277 11.78 -6.64 3.74
C THR A 277 10.53 -5.99 3.14
N PHE A 278 9.35 -6.38 3.65
CA PHE A 278 8.05 -5.86 3.25
C PHE A 278 7.35 -5.23 4.46
N LEU A 279 7.09 -3.94 4.42
CA LEU A 279 6.39 -3.18 5.45
C LEU A 279 5.11 -2.62 4.85
N MET A 280 3.94 -3.02 5.37
CA MET A 280 2.64 -2.72 4.75
C MET A 280 1.61 -2.26 5.79
N GLY A 281 0.54 -1.65 5.28
CA GLY A 281 -0.55 -1.13 6.12
C GLY A 281 -0.08 -0.02 7.06
N ALA A 282 -0.70 0.08 8.23
CA ALA A 282 -0.38 1.07 9.27
C ALA A 282 0.82 0.64 10.15
N THR A 283 1.85 0.02 9.54
CA THR A 283 3.06 -0.41 10.27
C THR A 283 3.87 0.81 10.72
N SER A 284 4.31 0.81 11.98
CA SER A 284 5.18 1.83 12.54
C SER A 284 6.43 1.22 13.17
N ILE A 285 7.60 1.85 12.98
CA ILE A 285 8.87 1.36 13.51
C ILE A 285 9.60 2.51 14.22
N ALA A 286 9.88 2.31 15.51
CA ALA A 286 10.58 3.29 16.33
C ALA A 286 12.10 3.13 16.25
N THR A 287 12.79 4.21 16.63
CA THR A 287 14.24 4.42 16.54
C THR A 287 15.08 3.27 17.12
N GLY A 288 16.26 3.06 16.57
CA GLY A 288 17.22 2.04 17.01
C GLY A 288 16.86 0.60 16.64
N SER A 289 15.74 0.39 15.96
CA SER A 289 15.28 -0.94 15.57
C SER A 289 15.93 -1.41 14.26
N VAL A 290 16.17 -2.71 14.15
CA VAL A 290 16.65 -3.39 12.93
C VAL A 290 15.59 -4.37 12.46
N VAL A 291 15.13 -4.22 11.21
CA VAL A 291 14.07 -5.07 10.64
C VAL A 291 14.54 -5.71 9.33
N GLY A 292 14.42 -7.01 9.25
CA GLY A 292 14.91 -7.84 8.16
C GLY A 292 16.10 -8.70 8.57
N PRO A 293 16.75 -9.41 7.61
CA PRO A 293 16.28 -9.59 6.25
C PRO A 293 15.04 -10.50 6.16
N ASN A 294 14.43 -10.61 4.97
CA ASN A 294 13.31 -11.54 4.70
C ASN A 294 12.11 -11.40 5.66
N SER A 295 11.85 -10.20 6.17
CA SER A 295 10.75 -9.94 7.10
C SER A 295 9.55 -9.32 6.40
N ARG A 296 8.35 -9.68 6.87
CA ARG A 296 7.09 -9.08 6.39
C ARG A 296 6.24 -8.65 7.58
N LEU A 297 6.06 -7.35 7.71
CA LEU A 297 5.24 -6.74 8.75
C LEU A 297 4.02 -6.04 8.11
N THR A 298 2.85 -6.28 8.65
CA THR A 298 1.60 -5.66 8.20
C THR A 298 0.81 -5.21 9.41
N ASP A 299 0.39 -3.95 9.44
CA ASP A 299 -0.39 -3.36 10.55
C ASP A 299 0.26 -3.64 11.92
N THR A 300 1.59 -3.49 11.98
CA THR A 300 2.41 -3.91 13.12
C THR A 300 3.14 -2.70 13.72
N THR A 301 3.04 -2.55 15.04
CA THR A 301 3.82 -1.55 15.79
C THR A 301 5.10 -2.17 16.32
N VAL A 302 6.25 -1.57 16.01
CA VAL A 302 7.57 -1.98 16.49
C VAL A 302 8.14 -0.85 17.35
N GLY A 303 8.33 -1.14 18.63
CA GLY A 303 8.94 -0.23 19.61
C GLY A 303 10.44 -0.01 19.36
N ALA A 304 11.06 0.79 20.22
CA ALA A 304 12.46 1.15 20.08
C ALA A 304 13.41 -0.05 20.33
N ASN A 305 14.56 -0.03 19.66
CA ASN A 305 15.66 -1.00 19.83
C ASN A 305 15.27 -2.46 19.56
N CYS A 306 14.23 -2.72 18.78
CA CYS A 306 13.81 -4.08 18.45
C CYS A 306 14.72 -4.72 17.40
N GLN A 307 14.83 -6.06 17.47
CA GLN A 307 15.51 -6.88 16.46
C GLN A 307 14.50 -7.84 15.85
N VAL A 308 14.17 -7.67 14.55
CA VAL A 308 13.10 -8.43 13.87
C VAL A 308 13.67 -9.10 12.61
N GLU A 309 14.12 -10.33 12.74
CA GLU A 309 14.82 -11.09 11.71
C GLU A 309 13.94 -12.20 11.11
N GLU A 310 13.92 -12.38 9.79
CA GLU A 310 13.16 -13.44 9.08
C GLU A 310 11.75 -13.69 9.67
N THR A 311 11.05 -12.61 10.01
CA THR A 311 9.80 -12.68 10.79
C THR A 311 8.59 -12.25 9.95
N VAL A 312 7.49 -12.98 10.11
CA VAL A 312 6.17 -12.52 9.65
C VAL A 312 5.37 -12.05 10.85
N ALA A 313 4.96 -10.78 10.86
CA ALA A 313 4.11 -10.18 11.89
C ALA A 313 2.90 -9.49 11.28
N ILE A 314 1.72 -9.77 11.80
CA ILE A 314 0.45 -9.23 11.29
C ILE A 314 -0.39 -8.77 12.49
N GLU A 315 -0.83 -7.52 12.48
CA GLU A 315 -1.64 -6.90 13.54
C GLU A 315 -1.05 -7.19 14.93
N THR A 316 0.23 -6.86 15.09
CA THR A 316 1.07 -7.23 16.25
C THR A 316 1.64 -5.98 16.91
N VAL A 317 1.82 -6.02 18.22
CA VAL A 317 2.53 -4.98 18.97
C VAL A 317 3.80 -5.57 19.55
N LEU A 318 4.93 -4.95 19.28
CA LEU A 318 6.23 -5.22 19.88
C LEU A 318 6.61 -3.97 20.69
N ASP A 319 6.72 -4.11 22.01
CA ASP A 319 7.24 -3.02 22.87
C ASP A 319 8.76 -2.85 22.64
N ALA A 320 9.41 -1.98 23.41
CA ALA A 320 10.85 -1.76 23.26
C ALA A 320 11.68 -3.00 23.59
N ASP A 321 12.88 -3.09 22.98
CA ASP A 321 13.90 -4.11 23.22
C ASP A 321 13.44 -5.56 22.91
N VAL A 322 12.39 -5.73 22.13
CA VAL A 322 11.88 -7.05 21.72
C VAL A 322 12.77 -7.68 20.64
N THR A 323 12.98 -9.00 20.75
CA THR A 323 13.69 -9.78 19.75
C THR A 323 12.77 -10.80 19.11
N CYS A 324 12.66 -10.80 17.77
CA CYS A 324 11.88 -11.76 17.00
C CYS A 324 12.72 -12.45 15.93
N GLY A 325 12.56 -13.76 15.79
CA GLY A 325 13.18 -14.54 14.73
C GLY A 325 14.46 -15.29 15.12
N PRO A 326 15.14 -15.86 14.11
CA PRO A 326 14.65 -16.00 12.73
C PRO A 326 13.47 -16.98 12.60
N ARG A 327 12.64 -16.78 11.58
CA ARG A 327 11.48 -17.62 11.25
C ARG A 327 10.38 -17.64 12.33
N ALA A 328 10.14 -16.48 12.95
CA ALA A 328 8.99 -16.31 13.83
C ALA A 328 7.73 -15.95 13.02
N TYR A 329 6.57 -16.41 13.49
CA TYR A 329 5.28 -16.00 12.96
C TYR A 329 4.40 -15.45 14.08
N LEU A 330 4.23 -14.14 14.08
CA LEU A 330 3.38 -13.43 15.03
C LEU A 330 2.06 -13.09 14.34
N ARG A 331 0.99 -13.69 14.84
CA ARG A 331 -0.37 -13.59 14.28
C ARG A 331 -1.17 -12.48 14.97
N PRO A 332 -2.31 -12.08 14.36
CA PRO A 332 -3.16 -11.03 14.90
C PRO A 332 -3.47 -11.16 16.40
N GLY A 333 -3.38 -10.01 17.10
CA GLY A 333 -3.62 -9.93 18.54
C GLY A 333 -2.44 -10.41 19.40
N THR A 334 -1.25 -10.54 18.83
CA THR A 334 -0.02 -10.81 19.60
C THR A 334 0.55 -9.50 20.15
N HIS A 335 0.88 -9.49 21.45
CA HIS A 335 1.58 -8.42 22.11
C HIS A 335 2.85 -8.96 22.77
N MET A 336 3.99 -8.50 22.32
CA MET A 336 5.30 -8.80 22.90
C MET A 336 5.70 -7.63 23.79
N CYS A 337 5.70 -7.82 25.11
CA CYS A 337 6.10 -6.79 26.06
C CYS A 337 7.63 -6.57 26.06
N GLU A 338 8.05 -5.46 26.64
CA GLU A 338 9.44 -4.99 26.70
C GLU A 338 10.46 -6.10 27.01
N GLY A 339 11.49 -6.21 26.20
CA GLY A 339 12.58 -7.17 26.36
C GLY A 339 12.18 -8.63 26.18
N SER A 340 10.97 -8.92 25.72
CA SER A 340 10.54 -10.31 25.47
C SER A 340 11.13 -10.86 24.17
N LYS A 341 11.10 -12.19 24.03
CA LYS A 341 11.70 -12.88 22.87
C LYS A 341 10.77 -13.93 22.27
N ALA A 342 10.56 -13.86 20.95
CA ALA A 342 10.03 -14.93 20.11
C ALA A 342 11.15 -15.42 19.20
N GLY A 343 11.70 -16.62 19.47
CA GLY A 343 12.86 -17.13 18.75
C GLY A 343 12.55 -17.96 17.51
N THR A 344 13.44 -18.89 17.20
CA THR A 344 13.41 -19.64 15.94
C THR A 344 12.23 -20.62 15.86
N HIS A 345 11.47 -20.56 14.75
CA HIS A 345 10.31 -21.41 14.48
C HIS A 345 9.24 -21.32 15.59
N VAL A 346 8.99 -20.11 16.08
CA VAL A 346 7.96 -19.83 17.08
C VAL A 346 6.74 -19.21 16.38
N GLU A 347 5.56 -19.76 16.68
CA GLU A 347 4.28 -19.17 16.30
C GLU A 347 3.55 -18.67 17.54
N ILE A 348 3.14 -17.41 17.54
CA ILE A 348 2.36 -16.78 18.61
C ILE A 348 1.08 -16.20 18.03
N LYS A 349 -0.05 -16.45 18.69
CA LYS A 349 -1.36 -15.98 18.22
C LYS A 349 -2.21 -15.50 19.39
N LYS A 350 -2.75 -14.27 19.28
CA LYS A 350 -3.72 -13.72 20.24
C LYS A 350 -3.25 -13.94 21.69
N SER A 351 -2.02 -13.54 21.96
CA SER A 351 -1.32 -13.80 23.22
C SER A 351 -0.49 -12.60 23.65
N THR A 352 -0.38 -12.41 24.95
CA THR A 352 0.53 -11.44 25.56
C THR A 352 1.73 -12.20 26.12
N ILE A 353 2.94 -11.81 25.74
CA ILE A 353 4.20 -12.33 26.26
C ILE A 353 4.80 -11.26 27.15
N GLY A 354 4.80 -11.50 28.46
CA GLY A 354 5.18 -10.54 29.47
C GLY A 354 6.64 -10.09 29.41
N LYS A 355 6.95 -9.02 30.12
CA LYS A 355 8.26 -8.37 30.13
C LYS A 355 9.40 -9.37 30.41
N GLY A 356 10.43 -9.36 29.54
CA GLY A 356 11.59 -10.23 29.66
C GLY A 356 11.33 -11.73 29.49
N SER A 357 10.09 -12.13 29.14
CA SER A 357 9.74 -13.53 28.92
C SER A 357 10.24 -14.02 27.56
N LYS A 358 10.58 -15.31 27.51
CA LYS A 358 11.23 -15.92 26.35
C LYS A 358 10.50 -17.17 25.87
N VAL A 359 10.18 -17.18 24.57
CA VAL A 359 9.72 -18.36 23.82
C VAL A 359 10.77 -18.64 22.73
N PRO A 360 11.91 -19.27 23.06
CA PRO A 360 13.09 -19.22 22.19
C PRO A 360 13.07 -20.18 21.01
N HIS A 361 12.32 -21.31 21.06
CA HIS A 361 12.46 -22.38 20.06
C HIS A 361 11.20 -23.20 19.84
N LEU A 362 10.86 -23.49 18.55
CA LEU A 362 9.97 -24.56 18.12
C LEU A 362 8.64 -24.65 18.88
N SER A 363 7.99 -23.53 19.19
CA SER A 363 6.85 -23.49 20.09
C SER A 363 5.62 -22.88 19.42
N TYR A 364 4.43 -23.33 19.84
CA TYR A 364 3.17 -22.67 19.54
C TYR A 364 2.54 -22.13 20.82
N ILE A 365 2.32 -20.82 20.85
CA ILE A 365 1.68 -20.10 21.96
C ILE A 365 0.40 -19.43 21.44
N GLY A 366 -0.74 -19.97 21.79
CA GLY A 366 -2.04 -19.46 21.33
C GLY A 366 -2.99 -19.18 22.48
N ASP A 367 -3.73 -18.06 22.37
CA ASP A 367 -4.74 -17.60 23.35
C ASP A 367 -4.19 -17.60 24.79
N THR A 368 -2.96 -17.07 24.97
CA THR A 368 -2.17 -17.18 26.21
C THR A 368 -1.89 -15.81 26.82
N THR A 369 -2.03 -15.71 28.13
CA THR A 369 -1.47 -14.62 28.94
C THR A 369 -0.26 -15.15 29.69
N MET A 370 0.93 -14.67 29.32
CA MET A 370 2.21 -15.04 29.93
C MET A 370 2.71 -13.87 30.75
N GLY A 371 3.04 -14.10 32.00
CA GLY A 371 3.61 -13.13 32.93
C GLY A 371 5.05 -12.73 32.59
N GLU A 372 5.71 -12.03 33.50
CA GLU A 372 7.08 -11.54 33.35
C GLU A 372 8.11 -12.62 33.65
N GLY A 373 9.29 -12.56 33.03
CA GLY A 373 10.42 -13.42 33.33
C GLY A 373 10.24 -14.91 33.08
N VAL A 374 9.19 -15.29 32.32
CA VAL A 374 8.93 -16.69 31.99
C VAL A 374 9.93 -17.21 30.97
N ASN A 375 10.38 -18.45 31.17
CA ASN A 375 11.17 -19.17 30.17
C ASN A 375 10.40 -20.39 29.67
N SER A 376 9.98 -20.37 28.39
CA SER A 376 9.32 -21.50 27.72
C SER A 376 10.35 -22.35 26.98
N GLY A 377 10.48 -23.62 27.36
CA GLY A 377 11.40 -24.58 26.73
C GLY A 377 10.99 -24.93 25.29
N ALA A 378 11.93 -25.44 24.53
CA ALA A 378 11.74 -25.85 23.15
C ALA A 378 10.61 -26.89 23.01
N GLY A 379 9.77 -26.77 21.98
CA GLY A 379 8.67 -27.70 21.72
C GLY A 379 7.45 -27.51 22.64
N SER A 380 7.39 -26.42 23.40
CA SER A 380 6.24 -26.16 24.27
C SER A 380 5.02 -25.71 23.45
N ILE A 381 3.87 -26.30 23.72
CA ILE A 381 2.63 -26.04 22.99
C ILE A 381 1.48 -25.76 23.95
N THR A 382 0.76 -24.66 23.73
CA THR A 382 -0.55 -24.43 24.32
C THR A 382 -1.61 -25.15 23.47
N CYS A 383 -2.18 -26.22 23.97
CA CYS A 383 -3.25 -26.98 23.30
C CYS A 383 -4.57 -26.26 23.53
N ASN A 384 -4.75 -25.12 22.82
CA ASN A 384 -5.85 -24.18 23.07
C ASN A 384 -7.16 -24.48 22.34
N TYR A 385 -7.25 -25.55 21.54
CA TYR A 385 -8.44 -25.92 20.77
C TYR A 385 -8.89 -27.32 21.10
N ASP A 386 -10.16 -27.48 21.49
CA ASP A 386 -10.77 -28.77 21.92
C ASP A 386 -11.53 -29.47 20.80
N GLY A 387 -11.54 -28.94 19.58
CA GLY A 387 -12.32 -29.42 18.43
C GLY A 387 -13.56 -28.56 18.15
N GLU A 388 -14.04 -27.78 19.11
CA GLU A 388 -15.21 -26.90 18.97
C GLU A 388 -14.85 -25.44 19.24
N LYS A 389 -14.13 -25.15 20.33
CA LYS A 389 -13.77 -23.77 20.75
C LYS A 389 -12.35 -23.68 21.28
N LYS A 390 -11.91 -22.46 21.47
CA LYS A 390 -10.59 -22.14 22.01
C LYS A 390 -10.67 -21.73 23.46
N TRP A 391 -9.67 -22.17 24.24
CA TRP A 391 -9.54 -21.95 25.65
C TRP A 391 -8.24 -21.20 25.97
N PRO A 392 -8.23 -20.36 27.02
CA PRO A 392 -7.06 -19.64 27.42
C PRO A 392 -6.07 -20.49 28.22
N THR A 393 -4.80 -20.14 28.10
CA THR A 393 -3.73 -20.59 29.00
C THR A 393 -3.20 -19.35 29.77
N THR A 394 -3.00 -19.52 31.08
CA THR A 394 -2.36 -18.47 31.89
C THR A 394 -1.05 -19.00 32.47
N ILE A 395 0.03 -18.26 32.30
CA ILE A 395 1.35 -18.59 32.85
C ILE A 395 1.79 -17.42 33.73
N GLY A 396 1.94 -17.69 35.02
CA GLY A 396 2.35 -16.68 36.01
C GLY A 396 3.81 -16.26 35.83
N ASP A 397 4.21 -15.24 36.61
CA ASP A 397 5.54 -14.67 36.55
C ASP A 397 6.62 -15.69 36.93
N ASN A 398 7.81 -15.54 36.31
CA ASN A 398 9.01 -16.34 36.59
C ASN A 398 8.80 -17.86 36.47
N CYS A 399 7.80 -18.32 35.73
CA CYS A 399 7.61 -19.73 35.47
C CYS A 399 8.72 -20.27 34.57
N PHE A 400 9.16 -21.51 34.87
CA PHE A 400 10.06 -22.25 33.98
C PHE A 400 9.30 -23.43 33.37
N VAL A 401 9.01 -23.36 32.08
CA VAL A 401 8.38 -24.47 31.35
C VAL A 401 9.49 -25.26 30.66
N GLY A 402 9.60 -26.52 30.98
CA GLY A 402 10.58 -27.45 30.38
C GLY A 402 10.30 -27.69 28.89
N SER A 403 11.26 -28.30 28.20
CA SER A 403 11.07 -28.65 26.78
C SER A 403 10.01 -29.73 26.59
N ASP A 404 9.35 -29.73 25.40
CA ASP A 404 8.29 -30.70 25.05
C ASP A 404 7.12 -30.73 26.04
N VAL A 405 6.68 -29.59 26.52
CA VAL A 405 5.53 -29.49 27.42
C VAL A 405 4.26 -29.17 26.63
N MET A 406 3.23 -30.01 26.78
CA MET A 406 1.89 -29.78 26.27
C MET A 406 1.00 -29.20 27.38
N MET A 407 0.53 -27.99 27.24
CA MET A 407 -0.38 -27.31 28.15
C MET A 407 -1.80 -27.41 27.59
N VAL A 408 -2.62 -28.31 28.15
CA VAL A 408 -4.00 -28.52 27.68
C VAL A 408 -4.92 -27.50 28.33
N ALA A 409 -5.32 -26.54 27.53
CA ALA A 409 -6.16 -25.43 27.96
C ALA A 409 -7.64 -25.88 28.21
N PRO A 410 -8.39 -25.27 29.19
CA PRO A 410 -7.90 -24.18 30.03
C PRO A 410 -6.95 -24.67 31.11
N VAL A 411 -5.83 -23.94 31.32
CA VAL A 411 -4.86 -24.31 32.37
C VAL A 411 -4.11 -23.05 32.86
N THR A 412 -3.85 -23.05 34.17
CA THR A 412 -3.07 -22.00 34.82
C THR A 412 -1.80 -22.60 35.43
N LEU A 413 -0.65 -21.99 35.09
CA LEU A 413 0.61 -22.24 35.78
C LEU A 413 0.84 -21.08 36.74
N GLY A 414 0.82 -21.35 38.06
CA GLY A 414 1.05 -20.34 39.09
C GLY A 414 2.47 -19.77 39.04
N GLU A 415 2.63 -18.56 39.53
CA GLU A 415 3.93 -17.87 39.55
C GLU A 415 5.06 -18.70 40.18
N ASN A 416 6.28 -18.54 39.67
CA ASN A 416 7.46 -19.30 40.14
C ASN A 416 7.34 -20.83 40.05
N SER A 417 6.37 -21.35 39.27
CA SER A 417 6.25 -22.79 39.07
C SER A 417 7.25 -23.33 38.06
N LEU A 418 7.62 -24.58 38.20
CA LEU A 418 8.49 -25.32 37.29
C LEU A 418 7.72 -26.46 36.67
N ILE A 419 7.73 -26.59 35.37
CA ILE A 419 7.12 -27.72 34.64
C ILE A 419 8.25 -28.59 34.09
N GLY A 420 8.23 -29.86 34.46
CA GLY A 420 9.25 -30.79 34.01
C GLY A 420 9.12 -31.13 32.53
N ALA A 421 10.24 -31.21 31.83
CA ALA A 421 10.28 -31.49 30.38
C ALA A 421 9.52 -32.79 30.02
N GLY A 422 8.87 -32.82 28.82
CA GLY A 422 8.10 -33.98 28.35
C GLY A 422 6.76 -34.20 29.08
N SER A 423 6.23 -33.14 29.74
CA SER A 423 4.97 -33.26 30.51
C SER A 423 3.78 -32.84 29.69
N VAL A 424 2.63 -33.57 29.89
CA VAL A 424 1.29 -33.14 29.45
C VAL A 424 0.55 -32.61 30.68
N ILE A 425 0.35 -31.32 30.75
CA ILE A 425 -0.27 -30.62 31.86
C ILE A 425 -1.76 -30.38 31.55
N THR A 426 -2.65 -31.04 32.31
CA THR A 426 -4.10 -31.00 32.11
C THR A 426 -4.86 -30.39 33.28
N LYS A 427 -4.16 -29.95 34.32
CA LYS A 427 -4.69 -29.30 35.51
C LYS A 427 -3.78 -28.18 35.94
N ASP A 428 -4.35 -27.21 36.63
CA ASP A 428 -3.59 -26.09 37.17
C ASP A 428 -2.43 -26.55 38.05
N VAL A 429 -1.31 -25.77 37.98
CA VAL A 429 -0.14 -25.97 38.79
C VAL A 429 -0.04 -24.80 39.75
N SER A 430 0.02 -25.09 41.06
CA SER A 430 0.10 -24.06 42.10
C SER A 430 1.41 -23.26 42.03
N ALA A 431 1.38 -22.02 42.52
CA ALA A 431 2.57 -21.19 42.63
C ALA A 431 3.72 -21.90 43.36
N GLY A 432 4.95 -21.76 42.82
CA GLY A 432 6.15 -22.41 43.38
C GLY A 432 6.21 -23.92 43.28
N ALA A 433 5.24 -24.57 42.65
CA ALA A 433 5.21 -26.04 42.57
C ALA A 433 5.98 -26.57 41.35
N LEU A 434 6.39 -27.82 41.46
CA LEU A 434 6.88 -28.65 40.33
C LEU A 434 5.72 -29.45 39.73
N GLY A 435 5.33 -29.14 38.48
CA GLY A 435 4.34 -29.90 37.70
C GLY A 435 5.02 -31.01 36.88
N LEU A 436 4.58 -32.26 37.06
CA LEU A 436 5.05 -33.43 36.30
C LEU A 436 3.88 -34.19 35.74
N GLY A 437 3.71 -34.23 34.43
CA GLY A 437 2.65 -34.95 33.70
C GLY A 437 3.24 -36.00 32.74
N ARG A 438 4.19 -36.84 33.21
CA ARG A 438 4.84 -37.87 32.40
C ARG A 438 5.06 -39.16 33.20
N ALA A 439 5.22 -40.28 32.49
CA ALA A 439 5.54 -41.57 33.10
C ALA A 439 6.95 -41.53 33.77
N ARG A 440 7.13 -42.35 34.80
CA ARG A 440 8.46 -42.60 35.35
C ARG A 440 9.31 -43.34 34.32
N GLN A 441 10.59 -42.97 34.20
CA GLN A 441 11.53 -43.66 33.34
C GLN A 441 11.66 -45.14 33.80
N THR A 442 11.58 -46.05 32.84
CA THR A 442 11.88 -47.47 33.04
C THR A 442 12.99 -47.86 32.10
N GLU A 443 13.87 -48.75 32.58
CA GLU A 443 14.97 -49.32 31.80
C GLU A 443 14.68 -50.81 31.59
N ILE A 444 14.92 -51.31 30.38
CA ILE A 444 14.85 -52.73 30.03
C ILE A 444 16.26 -53.14 29.62
N GLU A 445 16.92 -53.81 30.55
CA GLU A 445 18.28 -54.29 30.31
C GLU A 445 18.31 -55.33 29.17
N HIS A 446 19.44 -55.37 28.45
CA HIS A 446 19.67 -56.32 27.37
C HIS A 446 18.64 -56.26 26.21
N TRP A 447 17.97 -55.11 25.99
CA TRP A 447 16.93 -54.94 24.94
C TRP A 447 17.39 -55.37 23.54
N ASN A 448 18.63 -55.05 23.16
CA ASN A 448 19.16 -55.36 21.83
C ASN A 448 19.48 -56.86 21.66
N GLU A 449 19.69 -57.59 22.75
CA GLU A 449 19.92 -59.06 22.73
C GLU A 449 18.60 -59.81 22.52
N ARG A 450 17.49 -59.26 23.03
CA ARG A 450 16.12 -59.82 22.85
C ARG A 450 15.64 -59.75 21.42
N LYS A 451 16.19 -58.88 20.57
CA LYS A 451 15.80 -58.78 19.14
C LYS A 451 16.48 -59.82 18.25
N LYS A 452 17.43 -60.59 18.79
CA LYS A 452 18.19 -61.58 18.01
C LYS A 452 17.66 -63.01 18.17
N ASN A 453 16.66 -63.21 19.01
CA ASN A 453 15.84 -64.40 19.15
C ASN A 453 14.39 -64.10 18.66
#